data_6c78229506c917f9e4c6c0b29ef4486a
#
_entry.id   6c78229506c917f9e4c6c0b29ef4486a
#
_cell.length_a   1.000
_cell.length_b   1.000
_cell.length_c   1.000
_cell.angle_alpha   90.00
_cell.angle_beta   90.00
_cell.angle_gamma   90.00
#
_symmetry.space_group_name_H-M   'P 1'
#
loop_
_entity.id
_entity.type
_entity.pdbx_description
1 polymer ?
#
loop_
_entity_poly.entity_id
_entity_poly.type
_entity_poly.pdbx_seq_one_letter_code
_entity_poly.pdbx_strand_id
1 'polypeptide(L)'
;VGTMICDGKNWILAFIVGILIGVIVGCINGFGVAIMKAPSLIFTLGVNGILRGLMFIYTDGADVNNIPKSFKDISAKALPGVRLTYYFIGALILTIIIHLILTNTRKGRYVKAVGDNADGAKLVGINPVATKFVSYIICSVMASIAGILFCSRIGIVTTSSGNGYEMTAVAACVLGGISLTGGVGSVIGSAIGAVIMSSISYLLVFMGFSSDYNDAITGSILIVIVVVDSVMQIRSRMKLRHERLQARTRDD
;
A
#
# COMPACT_ATOMS: atom_id res chain seq x y z
N VAL A 1 -12.39 12.55 -7.98
CA VAL A 1 -13.21 11.48 -8.60
C VAL A 1 -14.65 11.58 -8.11
N GLY A 2 -14.89 11.50 -6.80
CA GLY A 2 -16.25 11.57 -6.24
C GLY A 2 -17.03 12.79 -6.68
N THR A 3 -16.45 13.98 -6.58
CA THR A 3 -17.04 15.25 -7.04
C THR A 3 -17.37 15.23 -8.54
N MET A 4 -16.44 14.77 -9.38
CA MET A 4 -16.64 14.68 -10.82
C MET A 4 -17.80 13.74 -11.21
N ILE A 5 -17.98 12.67 -10.46
CA ILE A 5 -19.07 11.69 -10.68
C ILE A 5 -20.42 12.28 -10.25
N CYS A 6 -20.44 13.02 -9.14
CA CYS A 6 -21.64 13.74 -8.69
C CYS A 6 -22.07 14.85 -9.67
N ASP A 7 -21.12 15.51 -10.34
CA ASP A 7 -21.37 16.52 -11.38
C ASP A 7 -21.85 15.92 -12.72
N GLY A 8 -22.18 14.63 -12.75
CA GLY A 8 -22.71 13.96 -13.96
C GLY A 8 -21.67 13.69 -15.05
N LYS A 9 -20.38 13.86 -14.76
CA LYS A 9 -19.31 13.53 -15.72
C LYS A 9 -19.15 12.03 -15.88
N ASN A 10 -18.68 11.62 -17.06
CA ASN A 10 -18.47 10.22 -17.40
C ASN A 10 -17.56 9.54 -16.36
N TRP A 11 -18.01 8.45 -15.76
CA TRP A 11 -17.25 7.70 -14.76
C TRP A 11 -15.89 7.22 -15.27
N ILE A 12 -15.76 6.94 -16.58
CA ILE A 12 -14.49 6.56 -17.22
C ILE A 12 -13.49 7.73 -17.15
N LEU A 13 -13.95 8.95 -17.42
CA LEU A 13 -13.12 10.16 -17.34
C LEU A 13 -12.65 10.39 -15.90
N ALA A 14 -13.55 10.23 -14.93
CA ALA A 14 -13.20 10.34 -13.50
C ALA A 14 -12.16 9.28 -13.07
N PHE A 15 -12.25 8.07 -13.63
CA PHE A 15 -11.28 7.00 -13.38
C PHE A 15 -9.90 7.35 -13.97
N ILE A 16 -9.85 7.83 -15.20
CA ILE A 16 -8.60 8.27 -15.86
C ILE A 16 -7.95 9.42 -15.07
N VAL A 17 -8.72 10.41 -14.67
CA VAL A 17 -8.22 11.53 -13.85
C VAL A 17 -7.67 11.04 -12.51
N GLY A 18 -8.36 10.09 -11.86
CA GLY A 18 -7.88 9.49 -10.62
C GLY A 18 -6.52 8.80 -10.78
N ILE A 19 -6.34 8.03 -11.85
CA ILE A 19 -5.05 7.39 -12.17
C ILE A 19 -3.97 8.42 -12.46
N LEU A 20 -4.29 9.49 -13.24
CA LEU A 20 -3.33 10.55 -13.53
C LEU A 20 -2.85 11.26 -12.26
N ILE A 21 -3.75 11.55 -11.33
CA ILE A 21 -3.38 12.09 -10.02
C ILE A 21 -2.46 11.12 -9.29
N GLY A 22 -2.77 9.82 -9.32
CA GLY A 22 -1.89 8.79 -8.74
C GLY A 22 -0.49 8.78 -9.35
N VAL A 23 -0.37 8.92 -10.67
CA VAL A 23 0.93 9.03 -11.35
C VAL A 23 1.68 10.28 -10.91
N ILE A 24 1.01 11.44 -10.84
CA ILE A 24 1.64 12.70 -10.40
C ILE A 24 2.17 12.57 -8.97
N VAL A 25 1.35 12.06 -8.04
CA VAL A 25 1.75 11.84 -6.65
C VAL A 25 2.89 10.84 -6.57
N GLY A 26 2.85 9.78 -7.37
CA GLY A 26 3.93 8.79 -7.47
C GLY A 26 5.24 9.38 -7.98
N CYS A 27 5.17 10.29 -8.95
CA CYS A 27 6.33 11.02 -9.43
C CYS A 27 6.92 11.95 -8.36
N ILE A 28 6.08 12.67 -7.60
CA ILE A 28 6.51 13.55 -6.51
C ILE A 28 7.22 12.72 -5.42
N ASN A 29 6.59 11.64 -4.97
CA ASN A 29 7.17 10.75 -3.96
C ASN A 29 8.45 10.07 -4.46
N GLY A 30 8.44 9.57 -5.69
CA GLY A 30 9.61 8.96 -6.32
C GLY A 30 10.76 9.95 -6.47
N PHE A 31 10.50 11.20 -6.85
CA PHE A 31 11.51 12.25 -6.94
C PHE A 31 12.13 12.55 -5.58
N GLY A 32 11.32 12.77 -4.54
CA GLY A 32 11.80 13.08 -3.21
C GLY A 32 12.63 11.95 -2.60
N VAL A 33 12.17 10.70 -2.73
CA VAL A 33 12.82 9.58 -2.06
C VAL A 33 13.93 8.95 -2.89
N ALA A 34 13.73 8.75 -4.21
CA ALA A 34 14.73 8.07 -5.03
C ALA A 34 15.85 9.00 -5.52
N ILE A 35 15.53 10.26 -5.83
CA ILE A 35 16.50 11.23 -6.38
C ILE A 35 17.08 12.09 -5.27
N MET A 36 16.25 12.75 -4.47
CA MET A 36 16.71 13.62 -3.37
C MET A 36 17.18 12.83 -2.14
N LYS A 37 16.95 11.49 -2.10
CA LYS A 37 17.32 10.60 -0.98
C LYS A 37 16.70 11.03 0.37
N ALA A 38 15.55 11.69 0.36
CA ALA A 38 14.83 12.04 1.58
C ALA A 38 14.37 10.76 2.31
N PRO A 39 14.27 10.79 3.65
CA PRO A 39 13.69 9.69 4.41
C PRO A 39 12.27 9.39 3.93
N SER A 40 12.03 8.15 3.46
CA SER A 40 10.81 7.78 2.73
C SER A 40 9.54 8.05 3.54
N LEU A 41 9.52 7.64 4.81
CA LEU A 41 8.37 7.77 5.68
C LEU A 41 8.00 9.26 5.89
N ILE A 42 8.99 10.11 6.20
CA ILE A 42 8.76 11.53 6.48
C ILE A 42 8.27 12.26 5.23
N PHE A 43 8.92 12.00 4.09
CA PHE A 43 8.56 12.66 2.83
C PHE A 43 7.15 12.28 2.37
N THR A 44 6.81 10.99 2.39
CA THR A 44 5.48 10.52 1.94
C THR A 44 4.36 10.95 2.88
N LEU A 45 4.60 11.00 4.20
CA LEU A 45 3.63 11.55 5.15
C LEU A 45 3.44 13.06 4.95
N GLY A 46 4.50 13.81 4.64
CA GLY A 46 4.39 15.22 4.28
C GLY A 46 3.54 15.46 3.04
N VAL A 47 3.79 14.67 1.97
CA VAL A 47 2.98 14.73 0.74
C VAL A 47 1.51 14.35 1.03
N ASN A 48 1.25 13.35 1.87
CA ASN A 48 -0.11 12.99 2.28
C ASN A 48 -0.82 14.16 3.00
N GLY A 49 -0.11 14.85 3.91
CA GLY A 49 -0.64 16.05 4.59
C GLY A 49 -0.99 17.17 3.61
N ILE A 50 -0.12 17.44 2.62
CA ILE A 50 -0.38 18.43 1.57
C ILE A 50 -1.61 18.05 0.74
N LEU A 51 -1.72 16.79 0.32
CA LEU A 51 -2.87 16.31 -0.46
C LEU A 51 -4.18 16.41 0.31
N ARG A 52 -4.17 16.12 1.62
CA ARG A 52 -5.35 16.31 2.49
C ARG A 52 -5.75 17.76 2.59
N GLY A 53 -4.79 18.66 2.79
CA GLY A 53 -5.04 20.10 2.82
C GLY A 53 -5.62 20.61 1.50
N LEU A 54 -5.05 20.22 0.36
CA LEU A 54 -5.57 20.56 -0.97
C LEU A 54 -6.98 20.01 -1.21
N MET A 55 -7.25 18.77 -0.76
CA MET A 55 -8.58 18.18 -0.86
C MET A 55 -9.60 18.98 -0.03
N PHE A 56 -9.25 19.37 1.18
CA PHE A 56 -10.11 20.16 2.05
C PHE A 56 -10.44 21.54 1.43
N ILE A 57 -9.43 22.23 0.88
CA ILE A 57 -9.61 23.51 0.17
C ILE A 57 -10.49 23.33 -1.07
N TYR A 58 -10.27 22.26 -1.85
CA TYR A 58 -11.04 22.00 -3.07
C TYR A 58 -12.52 21.70 -2.81
N THR A 59 -12.83 21.06 -1.68
CA THR A 59 -14.21 20.67 -1.33
C THR A 59 -14.89 21.65 -0.37
N ASP A 60 -14.21 22.73 0.04
CA ASP A 60 -14.67 23.63 1.12
C ASP A 60 -15.08 22.87 2.39
N GLY A 61 -14.42 21.74 2.65
CA GLY A 61 -14.75 20.85 3.77
C GLY A 61 -16.05 20.06 3.60
N ALA A 62 -16.73 20.16 2.46
CA ALA A 62 -18.01 19.49 2.22
C ALA A 62 -17.80 18.00 1.89
N ASP A 63 -18.69 17.15 2.41
CA ASP A 63 -18.75 15.74 2.11
C ASP A 63 -19.44 15.47 0.77
N VAL A 64 -18.95 14.47 0.04
CA VAL A 64 -19.53 14.05 -1.24
C VAL A 64 -20.51 12.91 -0.98
N ASN A 65 -21.83 13.26 -0.95
CA ASN A 65 -22.87 12.33 -0.50
C ASN A 65 -23.74 11.73 -1.61
N ASN A 66 -23.72 12.32 -2.82
CA ASN A 66 -24.66 11.97 -3.91
C ASN A 66 -24.02 11.17 -5.04
N ILE A 67 -23.28 10.12 -4.69
CA ILE A 67 -22.66 9.25 -5.71
C ILE A 67 -23.77 8.43 -6.42
N PRO A 68 -23.88 8.48 -7.75
CA PRO A 68 -24.92 7.79 -8.53
C PRO A 68 -24.93 6.28 -8.28
N LYS A 69 -26.15 5.70 -8.27
CA LYS A 69 -26.34 4.24 -8.08
C LYS A 69 -25.57 3.42 -9.12
N SER A 70 -25.50 3.88 -10.36
CA SER A 70 -24.76 3.21 -11.44
C SER A 70 -23.28 3.01 -11.12
N PHE A 71 -22.65 3.93 -10.37
CA PHE A 71 -21.28 3.80 -9.95
C PHE A 71 -21.12 2.89 -8.71
N LYS A 72 -22.08 2.94 -7.78
CA LYS A 72 -22.13 2.02 -6.62
C LYS A 72 -22.33 0.58 -7.04
N ASP A 73 -23.10 0.34 -8.09
CA ASP A 73 -23.38 -0.98 -8.63
C ASP A 73 -22.13 -1.70 -9.14
N ILE A 74 -21.09 -0.97 -9.55
CA ILE A 74 -19.82 -1.55 -10.01
C ILE A 74 -19.16 -2.41 -8.91
N SER A 75 -19.24 -1.97 -7.66
CA SER A 75 -18.65 -2.69 -6.53
C SER A 75 -19.64 -3.51 -5.70
N ALA A 76 -20.94 -3.21 -5.80
CA ALA A 76 -21.97 -3.84 -4.98
C ALA A 76 -22.57 -5.11 -5.61
N LYS A 77 -22.58 -5.23 -6.94
CA LYS A 77 -23.13 -6.42 -7.62
C LYS A 77 -22.31 -7.66 -7.31
N ALA A 78 -23.00 -8.74 -6.95
CA ALA A 78 -22.42 -10.06 -6.76
C ALA A 78 -22.60 -10.93 -8.00
N LEU A 79 -21.75 -11.92 -8.19
CA LEU A 79 -21.88 -12.89 -9.27
C LEU A 79 -23.17 -13.73 -9.05
N PRO A 80 -23.99 -13.94 -10.10
CA PRO A 80 -25.15 -14.82 -9.98
C PRO A 80 -24.69 -16.23 -9.60
N GLY A 81 -25.19 -16.72 -8.44
CA GLY A 81 -24.87 -18.06 -7.91
C GLY A 81 -23.74 -18.12 -6.89
N VAL A 82 -22.95 -17.08 -6.72
CA VAL A 82 -21.87 -17.01 -5.71
C VAL A 82 -21.96 -15.68 -4.97
N ARG A 83 -21.93 -15.70 -3.63
CA ARG A 83 -21.99 -14.48 -2.80
C ARG A 83 -20.70 -13.64 -2.85
N LEU A 84 -19.93 -13.72 -3.94
CA LEU A 84 -18.70 -12.94 -4.16
C LEU A 84 -19.02 -11.65 -4.93
N THR A 85 -18.65 -10.53 -4.35
CA THR A 85 -18.81 -9.22 -4.97
C THR A 85 -17.76 -9.04 -6.09
N TYR A 86 -18.11 -8.36 -7.17
CA TYR A 86 -17.15 -8.02 -8.24
C TYR A 86 -15.93 -7.28 -7.70
N TYR A 87 -16.10 -6.50 -6.65
CA TYR A 87 -15.00 -5.84 -5.92
C TYR A 87 -13.95 -6.84 -5.41
N PHE A 88 -14.38 -7.93 -4.77
CA PHE A 88 -13.49 -8.96 -4.23
C PHE A 88 -12.75 -9.70 -5.36
N ILE A 89 -13.46 -10.03 -6.43
CA ILE A 89 -12.87 -10.69 -7.60
C ILE A 89 -11.84 -9.78 -8.26
N GLY A 90 -12.14 -8.49 -8.42
CA GLY A 90 -11.21 -7.50 -8.96
C GLY A 90 -9.93 -7.36 -8.10
N ALA A 91 -10.08 -7.30 -6.77
CA ALA A 91 -8.95 -7.27 -5.85
C ALA A 91 -8.09 -8.54 -5.94
N LEU A 92 -8.71 -9.71 -6.05
CA LEU A 92 -8.02 -10.99 -6.17
C LEU A 92 -7.26 -11.08 -7.50
N ILE A 93 -7.88 -10.71 -8.61
CA ILE A 93 -7.22 -10.66 -9.94
C ILE A 93 -6.03 -9.69 -9.90
N LEU A 94 -6.20 -8.50 -9.33
CA LEU A 94 -5.12 -7.51 -9.19
C LEU A 94 -3.97 -8.07 -8.36
N THR A 95 -4.26 -8.73 -7.25
CA THR A 95 -3.25 -9.39 -6.40
C THR A 95 -2.47 -10.44 -7.18
N ILE A 96 -3.15 -11.29 -7.96
CA ILE A 96 -2.50 -12.30 -8.81
C ILE A 96 -1.61 -11.64 -9.86
N ILE A 97 -2.10 -10.62 -10.55
CA ILE A 97 -1.34 -9.90 -11.58
C ILE A 97 -0.06 -9.31 -10.98
N ILE A 98 -0.16 -8.58 -9.86
CA ILE A 98 0.99 -7.98 -9.19
C ILE A 98 1.95 -9.06 -8.68
N HIS A 99 1.44 -10.16 -8.13
CA HIS A 99 2.26 -11.30 -7.72
C HIS A 99 3.07 -11.86 -8.89
N LEU A 100 2.43 -12.11 -10.04
CA LEU A 100 3.10 -12.62 -11.24
C LEU A 100 4.13 -11.62 -11.78
N ILE A 101 3.82 -10.33 -11.77
CA ILE A 101 4.77 -9.28 -12.19
C ILE A 101 6.01 -9.29 -11.29
N LEU A 102 5.83 -9.34 -9.97
CA LEU A 102 6.95 -9.27 -9.01
C LEU A 102 7.77 -10.56 -8.94
N THR A 103 7.16 -11.73 -9.21
CA THR A 103 7.87 -13.01 -9.15
C THR A 103 8.49 -13.40 -10.49
N ASN A 104 7.76 -13.22 -11.60
CA ASN A 104 8.14 -13.79 -12.88
C ASN A 104 8.84 -12.81 -13.81
N THR A 105 8.75 -11.48 -13.57
CA THR A 105 9.40 -10.50 -14.47
C THR A 105 10.81 -10.10 -14.01
N ARG A 106 11.64 -9.68 -14.97
CA ARG A 106 12.98 -9.12 -14.68
C ARG A 106 12.88 -7.88 -13.78
N LYS A 107 11.89 -7.00 -14.04
CA LYS A 107 11.69 -5.77 -13.25
C LYS A 107 11.27 -6.07 -11.81
N GLY A 108 10.43 -7.09 -11.58
CA GLY A 108 10.08 -7.54 -10.24
C GLY A 108 11.29 -8.06 -9.45
N ARG A 109 12.17 -8.81 -10.10
CA ARG A 109 13.44 -9.25 -9.49
C ARG A 109 14.36 -8.07 -9.15
N TYR A 110 14.38 -7.02 -9.98
CA TYR A 110 15.14 -5.79 -9.70
C TYR A 110 14.63 -5.08 -8.44
N VAL A 111 13.32 -5.01 -8.23
CA VAL A 111 12.72 -4.42 -7.02
C VAL A 111 13.21 -5.15 -5.76
N LYS A 112 13.21 -6.50 -5.79
CA LYS A 112 13.70 -7.31 -4.67
C LYS A 112 15.21 -7.13 -4.45
N ALA A 113 16.01 -7.17 -5.51
CA ALA A 113 17.46 -7.01 -5.44
C ALA A 113 17.88 -5.63 -4.91
N VAL A 114 17.21 -4.57 -5.37
CA VAL A 114 17.45 -3.19 -4.88
C VAL A 114 16.99 -3.03 -3.42
N GLY A 115 15.91 -3.71 -3.04
CA GLY A 115 15.42 -3.73 -1.66
C GLY A 115 16.39 -4.43 -0.70
N ASP A 116 17.01 -5.53 -1.14
CA ASP A 116 17.98 -6.29 -0.34
C ASP A 116 19.32 -5.53 -0.19
N ASN A 117 19.92 -5.14 -1.31
CA ASN A 117 21.16 -4.38 -1.33
C ASN A 117 21.25 -3.48 -2.57
N ALA A 118 20.99 -2.19 -2.38
CA ALA A 118 20.98 -1.22 -3.47
C ALA A 118 22.38 -1.03 -4.10
N ASP A 119 23.45 -1.08 -3.30
CA ASP A 119 24.82 -0.94 -3.81
C ASP A 119 25.27 -2.20 -4.56
N GLY A 120 24.94 -3.38 -4.03
CA GLY A 120 25.18 -4.66 -4.73
C GLY A 120 24.41 -4.74 -6.05
N ALA A 121 23.15 -4.30 -6.09
CA ALA A 121 22.35 -4.24 -7.30
C ALA A 121 22.98 -3.34 -8.38
N LYS A 122 23.58 -2.22 -7.97
CA LYS A 122 24.29 -1.32 -8.87
C LYS A 122 25.51 -1.98 -9.54
N LEU A 123 26.23 -2.84 -8.80
CA LEU A 123 27.41 -3.55 -9.35
C LEU A 123 27.03 -4.54 -10.46
N VAL A 124 25.83 -5.07 -10.44
CA VAL A 124 25.32 -5.97 -11.50
C VAL A 124 24.51 -5.24 -12.57
N GLY A 125 24.64 -3.91 -12.67
CA GLY A 125 24.05 -3.08 -13.72
C GLY A 125 22.57 -2.70 -13.51
N ILE A 126 22.01 -2.94 -12.32
CA ILE A 126 20.64 -2.50 -11.99
C ILE A 126 20.70 -1.06 -11.49
N ASN A 127 19.88 -0.17 -12.05
CA ASN A 127 19.76 1.22 -11.58
C ASN A 127 18.79 1.30 -10.36
N PRO A 128 19.31 1.54 -9.12
CA PRO A 128 18.47 1.56 -7.93
C PRO A 128 17.52 2.77 -7.91
N VAL A 129 17.95 3.91 -8.45
CA VAL A 129 17.15 5.14 -8.47
C VAL A 129 15.95 4.96 -9.36
N ALA A 130 16.13 4.49 -10.60
CA ALA A 130 15.03 4.23 -11.52
C ALA A 130 14.07 3.16 -10.98
N THR A 131 14.60 2.10 -10.36
CA THR A 131 13.78 1.03 -9.79
C THR A 131 12.91 1.55 -8.64
N LYS A 132 13.47 2.32 -7.71
CA LYS A 132 12.72 2.96 -6.62
C LYS A 132 11.67 3.93 -7.16
N PHE A 133 12.06 4.80 -8.09
CA PHE A 133 11.16 5.79 -8.69
C PHE A 133 9.91 5.13 -9.31
N VAL A 134 10.11 4.11 -10.15
CA VAL A 134 9.01 3.36 -10.75
C VAL A 134 8.15 2.64 -9.71
N SER A 135 8.75 2.11 -8.64
CA SER A 135 8.01 1.47 -7.55
C SER A 135 7.07 2.45 -6.84
N TYR A 136 7.48 3.71 -6.62
CA TYR A 136 6.60 4.75 -6.05
C TYR A 136 5.43 5.09 -6.98
N ILE A 137 5.66 5.17 -8.29
CA ILE A 137 4.59 5.41 -9.26
C ILE A 137 3.57 4.27 -9.23
N ILE A 138 4.03 3.02 -9.27
CA ILE A 138 3.15 1.85 -9.23
C ILE A 138 2.34 1.84 -7.93
N CYS A 139 2.98 2.09 -6.78
CA CYS A 139 2.32 2.13 -5.48
C CYS A 139 1.21 3.20 -5.46
N SER A 140 1.50 4.42 -5.92
CA SER A 140 0.53 5.53 -5.94
C SER A 140 -0.62 5.27 -6.93
N VAL A 141 -0.37 4.65 -8.07
CA VAL A 141 -1.42 4.23 -9.01
C VAL A 141 -2.32 3.17 -8.39
N MET A 142 -1.75 2.17 -7.71
CA MET A 142 -2.54 1.16 -7.00
C MET A 142 -3.38 1.78 -5.88
N ALA A 143 -2.82 2.73 -5.14
CA ALA A 143 -3.56 3.49 -4.13
C ALA A 143 -4.72 4.30 -4.73
N SER A 144 -4.52 4.92 -5.89
CA SER A 144 -5.61 5.61 -6.62
C SER A 144 -6.72 4.67 -7.03
N ILE A 145 -6.39 3.49 -7.57
CA ILE A 145 -7.39 2.46 -7.92
C ILE A 145 -8.15 2.02 -6.66
N ALA A 146 -7.45 1.77 -5.55
CA ALA A 146 -8.08 1.41 -4.29
C ALA A 146 -9.02 2.50 -3.78
N GLY A 147 -8.62 3.79 -3.86
CA GLY A 147 -9.45 4.92 -3.49
C GLY A 147 -10.71 5.08 -4.35
N ILE A 148 -10.63 4.83 -5.66
CA ILE A 148 -11.78 4.85 -6.57
C ILE A 148 -12.75 3.72 -6.20
N LEU A 149 -12.25 2.52 -5.97
CA LEU A 149 -13.04 1.37 -5.56
C LEU A 149 -13.67 1.57 -4.18
N PHE A 150 -12.95 2.18 -3.25
CA PHE A 150 -13.47 2.57 -1.93
C PHE A 150 -14.65 3.55 -2.07
N CYS A 151 -14.50 4.59 -2.89
CA CYS A 151 -15.56 5.55 -3.19
C CYS A 151 -16.81 4.86 -3.77
N SER A 152 -16.63 3.90 -4.70
CA SER A 152 -17.72 3.10 -5.26
C SER A 152 -18.40 2.23 -4.20
N ARG A 153 -17.65 1.65 -3.27
CA ARG A 153 -18.17 0.72 -2.26
C ARG A 153 -18.97 1.42 -1.17
N ILE A 154 -18.47 2.52 -0.63
CA ILE A 154 -19.11 3.24 0.49
C ILE A 154 -20.18 4.18 -0.03
N GLY A 155 -19.95 4.83 -1.17
CA GLY A 155 -20.92 5.74 -1.78
C GLY A 155 -21.06 7.08 -1.08
N ILE A 156 -20.23 7.37 -0.07
CA ILE A 156 -20.09 8.63 0.63
C ILE A 156 -18.59 8.83 0.82
N VAL A 157 -18.08 10.00 0.52
CA VAL A 157 -16.67 10.35 0.75
C VAL A 157 -16.61 11.60 1.61
N THR A 158 -16.09 11.46 2.82
CA THR A 158 -15.86 12.56 3.74
C THR A 158 -14.41 13.04 3.63
N THR A 159 -14.13 14.23 4.14
CA THR A 159 -12.76 14.77 4.19
C THR A 159 -11.82 13.95 5.06
N SER A 160 -12.36 13.17 6.00
CA SER A 160 -11.62 12.24 6.85
C SER A 160 -11.50 10.82 6.28
N SER A 161 -12.16 10.52 5.16
CA SER A 161 -12.12 9.18 4.55
C SER A 161 -10.68 8.74 4.25
N GLY A 162 -10.37 7.50 4.61
CA GLY A 162 -9.03 6.91 4.41
C GLY A 162 -7.96 7.42 5.38
N ASN A 163 -8.31 8.16 6.44
CA ASN A 163 -7.35 8.54 7.46
C ASN A 163 -6.88 7.30 8.23
N GLY A 164 -5.56 7.17 8.45
CA GLY A 164 -4.99 6.01 9.13
C GLY A 164 -4.81 4.75 8.26
N TYR A 165 -5.37 4.72 7.04
CA TYR A 165 -5.24 3.56 6.14
C TYR A 165 -3.80 3.30 5.70
N GLU A 166 -2.96 4.33 5.67
CA GLU A 166 -1.53 4.20 5.42
C GLU A 166 -0.86 3.30 6.48
N MET A 167 -1.19 3.51 7.77
CA MET A 167 -0.63 2.71 8.85
C MET A 167 -1.20 1.29 8.86
N THR A 168 -2.50 1.14 8.62
CA THR A 168 -3.14 -0.17 8.50
C THR A 168 -2.57 -0.97 7.33
N ALA A 169 -2.29 -0.33 6.19
CA ALA A 169 -1.67 -0.98 5.04
C ALA A 169 -0.23 -1.43 5.33
N VAL A 170 0.56 -0.62 6.02
CA VAL A 170 1.91 -1.00 6.47
C VAL A 170 1.83 -2.18 7.42
N ALA A 171 0.95 -2.13 8.44
CA ALA A 171 0.76 -3.21 9.38
C ALA A 171 0.34 -4.52 8.67
N ALA A 172 -0.58 -4.45 7.71
CA ALA A 172 -1.01 -5.60 6.91
C ALA A 172 0.16 -6.20 6.10
N CYS A 173 0.99 -5.36 5.48
CA CYS A 173 2.15 -5.80 4.72
C CYS A 173 3.18 -6.52 5.61
N VAL A 174 3.49 -5.94 6.78
CA VAL A 174 4.48 -6.52 7.70
C VAL A 174 3.94 -7.79 8.35
N LEU A 175 2.66 -7.82 8.73
CA LEU A 175 1.97 -9.04 9.19
C LEU A 175 1.99 -10.14 8.11
N GLY A 176 1.91 -9.75 6.85
CA GLY A 176 2.04 -10.62 5.69
C GLY A 176 3.47 -11.06 5.35
N GLY A 177 4.47 -10.67 6.17
CA GLY A 177 5.87 -11.08 6.04
C GLY A 177 6.70 -10.23 5.09
N ILE A 178 6.28 -8.97 4.79
CA ILE A 178 7.15 -8.01 4.10
C ILE A 178 8.08 -7.36 5.11
N SER A 179 9.38 -7.41 4.84
CA SER A 179 10.38 -6.72 5.64
C SER A 179 10.38 -5.21 5.38
N LEU A 180 10.38 -4.42 6.46
CA LEU A 180 10.49 -2.96 6.38
C LEU A 180 11.85 -2.48 5.86
N THR A 181 12.90 -3.29 6.00
CA THR A 181 14.22 -2.99 5.44
C THR A 181 14.32 -3.28 3.95
N GLY A 182 13.36 -4.02 3.38
CA GLY A 182 13.28 -4.36 1.97
C GLY A 182 13.85 -5.75 1.64
N GLY A 183 13.83 -6.09 0.35
CA GLY A 183 14.39 -7.33 -0.21
C GLY A 183 13.52 -8.58 -0.03
N VAL A 184 12.84 -8.72 1.10
CA VAL A 184 12.03 -9.90 1.44
C VAL A 184 10.56 -9.55 1.53
N GLY A 185 9.72 -10.41 0.98
CA GLY A 185 8.27 -10.29 1.07
C GLY A 185 7.53 -10.98 -0.05
N SER A 186 6.22 -11.14 0.16
CA SER A 186 5.30 -11.79 -0.78
C SER A 186 4.00 -10.99 -0.90
N VAL A 187 3.52 -10.82 -2.14
CA VAL A 187 2.23 -10.16 -2.41
C VAL A 187 1.07 -10.98 -1.82
N ILE A 188 1.15 -12.30 -1.91
CA ILE A 188 0.14 -13.19 -1.34
C ILE A 188 0.12 -13.06 0.19
N GLY A 189 1.32 -13.01 0.81
CA GLY A 189 1.44 -12.76 2.25
C GLY A 189 0.77 -11.44 2.64
N SER A 190 1.03 -10.34 1.93
CA SER A 190 0.39 -9.05 2.18
C SER A 190 -1.12 -9.09 2.02
N ALA A 191 -1.64 -9.82 1.03
CA ALA A 191 -3.08 -10.00 0.86
C ALA A 191 -3.71 -10.73 2.05
N ILE A 192 -3.07 -11.78 2.55
CA ILE A 192 -3.50 -12.49 3.77
C ILE A 192 -3.43 -11.56 4.98
N GLY A 193 -2.34 -10.81 5.14
CA GLY A 193 -2.21 -9.81 6.20
C GLY A 193 -3.31 -8.75 6.16
N ALA A 194 -3.70 -8.28 4.97
CA ALA A 194 -4.80 -7.33 4.80
C ALA A 194 -6.15 -7.94 5.23
N VAL A 195 -6.40 -9.21 4.91
CA VAL A 195 -7.61 -9.92 5.37
C VAL A 195 -7.62 -10.05 6.89
N ILE A 196 -6.49 -10.40 7.51
CA ILE A 196 -6.37 -10.50 8.97
C ILE A 196 -6.64 -9.15 9.63
N MET A 197 -6.00 -8.08 9.16
CA MET A 197 -6.20 -6.73 9.71
C MET A 197 -7.66 -6.27 9.58
N SER A 198 -8.28 -6.51 8.43
CA SER A 198 -9.70 -6.20 8.23
C SER A 198 -10.59 -7.03 9.16
N SER A 199 -10.27 -8.31 9.36
CA SER A 199 -11.04 -9.18 10.26
C SER A 199 -10.96 -8.72 11.71
N ILE A 200 -9.80 -8.25 12.16
CA ILE A 200 -9.63 -7.67 13.51
C ILE A 200 -10.53 -6.44 13.66
N SER A 201 -10.53 -5.52 12.69
CA SER A 201 -11.39 -4.34 12.70
C SER A 201 -12.88 -4.69 12.77
N TYR A 202 -13.32 -5.68 11.99
CA TYR A 202 -14.71 -6.15 12.03
C TYR A 202 -15.09 -6.82 13.37
N LEU A 203 -14.18 -7.61 13.95
CA LEU A 203 -14.40 -8.25 15.24
C LEU A 203 -14.58 -7.22 16.36
N LEU A 204 -13.78 -6.14 16.36
CA LEU A 204 -13.90 -5.08 17.36
C LEU A 204 -15.25 -4.39 17.30
N VAL A 205 -15.70 -4.03 16.10
CA VAL A 205 -17.02 -3.43 15.90
C VAL A 205 -18.14 -4.42 16.33
N PHE A 206 -18.00 -5.71 16.02
CA PHE A 206 -18.96 -6.74 16.43
C PHE A 206 -19.02 -6.92 17.95
N MET A 207 -17.90 -6.76 18.65
CA MET A 207 -17.83 -6.79 20.12
C MET A 207 -18.36 -5.51 20.79
N GLY A 208 -18.78 -4.51 20.00
CA GLY A 208 -19.37 -3.26 20.50
C GLY A 208 -18.33 -2.19 20.88
N PHE A 209 -17.07 -2.37 20.49
CA PHE A 209 -16.07 -1.32 20.67
C PHE A 209 -16.29 -0.20 19.66
N SER A 210 -16.03 1.06 20.05
CA SER A 210 -16.07 2.19 19.12
C SER A 210 -14.92 2.11 18.11
N SER A 211 -15.11 2.75 16.95
CA SER A 211 -14.06 2.80 15.91
C SER A 211 -12.74 3.38 16.40
N ASP A 212 -12.75 4.18 17.46
CA ASP A 212 -11.54 4.80 18.01
C ASP A 212 -10.56 3.78 18.60
N TYR A 213 -11.07 2.65 19.11
CA TYR A 213 -10.24 1.54 19.56
C TYR A 213 -9.49 0.86 18.40
N ASN A 214 -10.01 0.96 17.18
CA ASN A 214 -9.38 0.34 16.01
C ASN A 214 -7.99 0.95 15.74
N ASP A 215 -7.86 2.27 15.87
CA ASP A 215 -6.57 2.96 15.67
C ASP A 215 -5.56 2.60 16.76
N ALA A 216 -6.00 2.53 18.03
CA ALA A 216 -5.15 2.13 19.14
C ALA A 216 -4.66 0.67 18.99
N ILE A 217 -5.54 -0.24 18.57
CA ILE A 217 -5.19 -1.66 18.38
C ILE A 217 -4.29 -1.83 17.14
N THR A 218 -4.60 -1.16 16.03
CA THR A 218 -3.76 -1.18 14.84
C THR A 218 -2.36 -0.65 15.13
N GLY A 219 -2.25 0.46 15.86
CA GLY A 219 -0.98 1.02 16.31
C GLY A 219 -0.21 0.06 17.22
N SER A 220 -0.90 -0.58 18.16
CA SER A 220 -0.28 -1.57 19.07
C SER A 220 0.25 -2.79 18.33
N ILE A 221 -0.56 -3.33 17.40
CA ILE A 221 -0.16 -4.45 16.53
C ILE A 221 1.07 -4.07 15.71
N LEU A 222 1.06 -2.87 15.12
CA LEU A 222 2.18 -2.37 14.32
C LEU A 222 3.47 -2.30 15.14
N ILE A 223 3.42 -1.76 16.37
CA ILE A 223 4.59 -1.70 17.26
C ILE A 223 5.12 -3.10 17.55
N VAL A 224 4.25 -4.03 17.95
CA VAL A 224 4.66 -5.41 18.25
C VAL A 224 5.32 -6.07 17.04
N ILE A 225 4.72 -5.93 15.86
CA ILE A 225 5.24 -6.56 14.63
C ILE A 225 6.60 -5.94 14.26
N VAL A 226 6.74 -4.60 14.32
CA VAL A 226 8.00 -3.90 14.00
C VAL A 226 9.11 -4.32 14.97
N VAL A 227 8.81 -4.45 16.26
CA VAL A 227 9.78 -4.93 17.25
C VAL A 227 10.22 -6.37 16.94
N VAL A 228 9.26 -7.25 16.65
CA VAL A 228 9.55 -8.65 16.30
C VAL A 228 10.39 -8.73 15.01
N ASP A 229 10.02 -8.01 13.96
CA ASP A 229 10.79 -7.96 12.69
C ASP A 229 12.21 -7.45 12.94
N SER A 230 12.37 -6.37 13.70
CA SER A 230 13.67 -5.80 14.05
C SER A 230 14.56 -6.79 14.82
N VAL A 231 14.00 -7.49 15.83
CA VAL A 231 14.72 -8.49 16.60
C VAL A 231 15.12 -9.69 15.72
N MET A 232 14.23 -10.16 14.86
CA MET A 232 14.53 -11.27 13.94
C MET A 232 15.66 -10.89 12.97
N GLN A 233 15.65 -9.68 12.43
CA GLN A 233 16.71 -9.18 11.55
C GLN A 233 18.06 -9.06 12.26
N ILE A 234 18.10 -8.52 13.49
CA ILE A 234 19.33 -8.44 14.28
C ILE A 234 19.90 -9.83 14.51
N ARG A 235 19.07 -10.80 14.89
CA ARG A 235 19.49 -12.18 15.08
C ARG A 235 20.05 -12.82 13.81
N SER A 236 19.38 -12.62 12.69
CA SER A 236 19.83 -13.13 11.38
C SER A 236 21.19 -12.54 10.96
N ARG A 237 21.38 -11.23 11.14
CA ARG A 237 22.66 -10.56 10.84
C ARG A 237 23.78 -11.05 11.77
N MET A 238 23.51 -11.26 13.04
CA MET A 238 24.49 -11.80 13.99
C MET A 238 24.89 -13.23 13.63
N LYS A 239 23.94 -14.07 13.22
CA LYS A 239 24.23 -15.45 12.79
C LYS A 239 25.14 -15.46 11.56
N LEU A 240 24.82 -14.68 10.52
CA LEU A 240 25.67 -14.56 9.34
C LEU A 240 27.07 -14.02 9.66
N ARG A 241 27.20 -13.10 10.61
CA ARG A 241 28.50 -12.59 11.05
C ARG A 241 29.32 -13.67 11.76
N HIS A 242 28.70 -14.47 12.60
CA HIS A 242 29.35 -15.60 13.28
C HIS A 242 29.83 -16.66 12.28
N GLU A 243 29.02 -17.04 11.32
CA GLU A 243 29.38 -18.00 10.27
C GLU A 243 30.57 -17.50 9.42
N ARG A 244 30.59 -16.20 9.09
CA ARG A 244 31.73 -15.59 8.36
C ARG A 244 33.03 -15.57 9.19
N LEU A 245 32.93 -15.35 10.50
CA LEU A 245 34.09 -15.38 11.38
C LEU A 245 34.63 -16.82 11.55
N GLN A 246 33.75 -17.81 11.69
CA GLN A 246 34.13 -19.22 11.77
C GLN A 246 34.76 -19.74 10.46
N ALA A 247 34.28 -19.28 9.30
CA ALA A 247 34.88 -19.62 8.02
C ALA A 247 36.33 -19.08 7.92
N ARG A 248 36.57 -17.84 8.37
CA ARG A 248 37.89 -17.23 8.36
C ARG A 248 38.90 -17.93 9.28
N THR A 249 38.47 -18.35 10.45
CA THR A 249 39.34 -19.10 11.43
C THR A 249 39.57 -20.56 11.04
N ARG A 250 38.95 -21.07 9.98
CA ARG A 250 39.13 -22.42 9.47
C ARG A 250 40.11 -22.48 8.30
N ASP A 251 40.38 -21.32 7.67
CA ASP A 251 41.31 -21.16 6.55
C ASP A 251 42.72 -20.70 7.01
N ASP A 252 42.86 -20.34 8.30
CA ASP A 252 44.15 -20.13 9.01
C ASP A 252 44.58 -21.39 9.78
#